data_5d9206c7ca5c1f35a9807377a3161106
#
_entry.id   5d9206c7ca5c1f35a9807377a3161106
#
_cell.length_a   1.000
_cell.length_b   1.000
_cell.length_c   1.000
_cell.angle_alpha   90.00
_cell.angle_beta   90.00
_cell.angle_gamma   90.00
#
_symmetry.space_group_name_H-M   'P 1'
#
loop_
_entity.id
_entity.type
_entity.pdbx_description
1 polymer ?
#
loop_
_entity_poly.entity_id
_entity_poly.type
_entity_poly.pdbx_seq_one_letter_code
_entity_poly.pdbx_strand_id
1 'polypeptide(L)'
;YIFRRGAQALVAQPFGVKVLLAVLFWCGALAFIGSFLARNTKLPVVLAHTAHEIGTGWLVFTLYMVLCLIIFDLFRLFNFPCKYGFYISLFLILSLLSYGYYNYQHPKTEVFNIVINKQTVHNEQPLKVVSVSDVHLGYGTDKKELKQYVEMINAQQPDLILIGGDLIDNSVVPLYEEKMMEELAELKAP
;
A
#
# COMPACT_ATOMS: atom_id res chain seq x y z
N TYR A 1 4.71 1.68 -23.45
CA TYR A 1 6.15 1.46 -23.35
C TYR A 1 6.47 0.09 -22.77
N ILE A 2 6.06 -0.22 -21.51
CA ILE A 2 6.32 -1.51 -20.83
C ILE A 2 5.83 -2.69 -21.67
N PHE A 3 4.57 -2.63 -22.15
CA PHE A 3 3.98 -3.68 -22.98
C PHE A 3 4.82 -3.98 -24.24
N ARG A 4 5.29 -2.93 -24.94
CA ARG A 4 6.17 -3.07 -26.11
C ARG A 4 7.51 -3.71 -25.72
N ARG A 5 8.13 -3.26 -24.62
CA ARG A 5 9.40 -3.82 -24.15
C ARG A 5 9.26 -5.28 -23.71
N GLY A 6 8.15 -5.61 -23.05
CA GLY A 6 7.81 -6.98 -22.69
C GLY A 6 7.60 -7.87 -23.92
N ALA A 7 6.83 -7.39 -24.91
CA ALA A 7 6.61 -8.13 -26.15
C ALA A 7 7.92 -8.42 -26.91
N GLN A 8 8.85 -7.47 -26.92
CA GLN A 8 10.19 -7.66 -27.50
C GLN A 8 11.02 -8.70 -26.73
N ALA A 9 10.99 -8.65 -25.39
CA ALA A 9 11.71 -9.62 -24.56
C ALA A 9 11.15 -11.04 -24.67
N LEU A 10 9.83 -11.15 -24.91
CA LEU A 10 9.10 -12.42 -24.97
C LEU A 10 8.99 -13.01 -26.38
N VAL A 11 9.74 -12.51 -27.37
CA VAL A 11 9.64 -12.99 -28.78
C VAL A 11 9.80 -14.50 -28.89
N ALA A 12 10.74 -15.10 -28.13
CA ALA A 12 11.02 -16.55 -28.17
C ALA A 12 10.00 -17.40 -27.37
N GLN A 13 9.08 -16.79 -26.62
CA GLN A 13 8.13 -17.53 -25.79
C GLN A 13 6.94 -18.05 -26.60
N PRO A 14 6.30 -19.16 -26.18
CA PRO A 14 5.09 -19.70 -26.81
C PRO A 14 3.96 -18.66 -26.87
N PHE A 15 3.10 -18.76 -27.89
CA PHE A 15 2.00 -17.84 -28.11
C PHE A 15 1.08 -17.73 -26.88
N GLY A 16 0.72 -18.85 -26.25
CA GLY A 16 -0.14 -18.87 -25.06
C GLY A 16 0.42 -18.06 -23.89
N VAL A 17 1.75 -18.12 -23.67
CA VAL A 17 2.43 -17.33 -22.61
C VAL A 17 2.32 -15.84 -22.91
N LYS A 18 2.52 -15.43 -24.17
CA LYS A 18 2.39 -14.03 -24.60
C LYS A 18 0.99 -13.51 -24.38
N VAL A 19 -0.02 -14.30 -24.75
CA VAL A 19 -1.44 -13.94 -24.55
C VAL A 19 -1.76 -13.82 -23.05
N LEU A 20 -1.37 -14.79 -22.24
CA LEU A 20 -1.59 -14.77 -20.79
C LEU A 20 -1.01 -13.50 -20.15
N LEU A 21 0.26 -13.19 -20.44
CA LEU A 21 0.92 -12.00 -19.88
C LEU A 21 0.30 -10.70 -20.40
N ALA A 22 -0.15 -10.65 -21.65
CA ALA A 22 -0.89 -9.52 -22.18
C ALA A 22 -2.23 -9.32 -21.46
N VAL A 23 -2.99 -10.40 -21.25
CA VAL A 23 -4.26 -10.36 -20.52
C VAL A 23 -4.04 -9.88 -19.09
N LEU A 24 -3.07 -10.44 -18.36
CA LEU A 24 -2.75 -10.03 -16.99
C LEU A 24 -2.38 -8.54 -16.92
N PHE A 25 -1.56 -8.06 -17.86
CA PHE A 25 -1.17 -6.64 -17.92
C PHE A 25 -2.38 -5.72 -18.11
N TRP A 26 -3.26 -6.04 -19.05
CA TRP A 26 -4.42 -5.22 -19.34
C TRP A 26 -5.53 -5.35 -18.29
N CYS A 27 -5.66 -6.53 -17.64
CA CYS A 27 -6.55 -6.68 -16.48
C CYS A 27 -6.14 -5.78 -15.32
N GLY A 28 -4.84 -5.63 -15.04
CA GLY A 28 -4.34 -4.68 -14.05
C GLY A 28 -4.69 -3.23 -14.40
N ALA A 29 -4.53 -2.83 -15.68
CA ALA A 29 -4.90 -1.51 -16.14
C ALA A 29 -6.40 -1.24 -16.00
N LEU A 30 -7.24 -2.22 -16.35
CA LEU A 30 -8.70 -2.13 -16.21
C LEU A 30 -9.12 -2.10 -14.74
N ALA A 31 -8.46 -2.86 -13.86
CA ALA A 31 -8.71 -2.82 -12.42
C ALA A 31 -8.38 -1.44 -11.84
N PHE A 32 -7.29 -0.81 -12.27
CA PHE A 32 -6.93 0.54 -11.86
C PHE A 32 -8.00 1.57 -12.28
N ILE A 33 -8.42 1.56 -13.55
CA ILE A 33 -9.49 2.45 -14.02
C ILE A 33 -10.81 2.12 -13.32
N GLY A 34 -11.12 0.83 -13.17
CA GLY A 34 -12.32 0.33 -12.50
C GLY A 34 -12.41 0.76 -11.04
N SER A 35 -11.28 0.84 -10.32
CA SER A 35 -11.25 1.28 -8.92
C SER A 35 -11.73 2.73 -8.75
N PHE A 36 -11.44 3.63 -9.70
CA PHE A 36 -11.98 4.99 -9.70
C PHE A 36 -13.49 5.04 -9.98
N LEU A 37 -13.95 4.20 -10.91
CA LEU A 37 -15.38 4.14 -11.25
C LEU A 37 -16.18 3.50 -10.10
N ALA A 38 -15.60 2.50 -9.42
CA ALA A 38 -16.21 1.80 -8.31
C ALA A 38 -16.55 2.71 -7.12
N ARG A 39 -15.76 3.77 -6.89
CA ARG A 39 -15.97 4.73 -5.78
C ARG A 39 -17.36 5.38 -5.78
N ASN A 40 -17.94 5.58 -6.96
CA ASN A 40 -19.24 6.25 -7.14
C ASN A 40 -20.37 5.28 -7.49
N THR A 41 -20.14 3.98 -7.40
CA THR A 41 -21.13 2.95 -7.75
C THR A 41 -21.52 2.13 -6.51
N LYS A 42 -22.68 1.51 -6.56
CA LYS A 42 -23.16 0.59 -5.51
C LYS A 42 -22.58 -0.83 -5.71
N LEU A 43 -21.28 -0.93 -5.96
CA LEU A 43 -20.62 -2.23 -6.02
C LEU A 43 -20.41 -2.80 -4.62
N PRO A 44 -20.45 -4.13 -4.46
CA PRO A 44 -20.09 -4.77 -3.19
C PRO A 44 -18.70 -4.33 -2.73
N VAL A 45 -18.54 -4.00 -1.44
CA VAL A 45 -17.27 -3.48 -0.89
C VAL A 45 -16.10 -4.40 -1.20
N VAL A 46 -16.30 -5.73 -1.10
CA VAL A 46 -15.25 -6.72 -1.43
C VAL A 46 -14.73 -6.56 -2.87
N LEU A 47 -15.61 -6.33 -3.83
CA LEU A 47 -15.21 -6.16 -5.24
C LEU A 47 -14.48 -4.83 -5.45
N ALA A 48 -14.96 -3.76 -4.81
CA ALA A 48 -14.35 -2.44 -4.89
C ALA A 48 -12.96 -2.43 -4.20
N HIS A 49 -12.82 -3.08 -3.05
CA HIS A 49 -11.55 -3.27 -2.34
C HIS A 49 -10.56 -4.05 -3.21
N THR A 50 -10.95 -5.22 -3.73
CA THR A 50 -10.08 -6.03 -4.60
C THR A 50 -9.64 -5.26 -5.86
N ALA A 51 -10.54 -4.51 -6.48
CA ALA A 51 -10.20 -3.67 -7.63
C ALA A 51 -9.23 -2.55 -7.25
N HIS A 52 -9.38 -1.98 -6.06
CA HIS A 52 -8.48 -0.95 -5.54
C HIS A 52 -7.07 -1.52 -5.29
N GLU A 53 -6.94 -2.66 -4.60
CA GLU A 53 -5.65 -3.31 -4.32
C GLU A 53 -4.92 -3.71 -5.61
N ILE A 54 -5.60 -4.42 -6.52
CA ILE A 54 -5.00 -4.83 -7.78
C ILE A 54 -4.62 -3.61 -8.61
N GLY A 55 -5.50 -2.60 -8.68
CA GLY A 55 -5.29 -1.40 -9.48
C GLY A 55 -4.13 -0.55 -8.98
N THR A 56 -4.05 -0.32 -7.68
CA THR A 56 -2.94 0.44 -7.06
C THR A 56 -1.62 -0.32 -7.15
N GLY A 57 -1.63 -1.63 -6.88
CA GLY A 57 -0.46 -2.49 -7.07
C GLY A 57 0.05 -2.47 -8.52
N TRP A 58 -0.86 -2.51 -9.51
CA TRP A 58 -0.51 -2.40 -10.93
C TRP A 58 0.06 -1.02 -11.27
N LEU A 59 -0.50 0.07 -10.72
CA LEU A 59 0.03 1.42 -10.92
C LEU A 59 1.47 1.53 -10.42
N VAL A 60 1.72 1.09 -9.19
CA VAL A 60 3.06 1.11 -8.58
C VAL A 60 4.04 0.24 -9.38
N PHE A 61 3.61 -0.98 -9.75
CA PHE A 61 4.39 -1.87 -10.62
C PHE A 61 4.80 -1.18 -11.94
N THR A 62 3.84 -0.55 -12.63
CA THR A 62 4.12 0.09 -13.92
C THR A 62 5.00 1.32 -13.79
N LEU A 63 4.83 2.13 -12.73
CA LEU A 63 5.69 3.27 -12.44
C LEU A 63 7.14 2.82 -12.27
N TYR A 64 7.41 1.88 -11.38
CA TYR A 64 8.78 1.41 -11.14
C TYR A 64 9.36 0.67 -12.36
N MET A 65 8.54 -0.10 -13.09
CA MET A 65 8.99 -0.73 -14.34
C MET A 65 9.43 0.31 -15.39
N VAL A 66 8.68 1.41 -15.54
CA VAL A 66 9.07 2.49 -16.46
C VAL A 66 10.40 3.08 -16.03
N LEU A 67 10.56 3.45 -14.76
CA LEU A 67 11.78 4.04 -14.24
C LEU A 67 12.99 3.12 -14.44
N CYS A 68 12.85 1.83 -14.12
CA CYS A 68 13.92 0.86 -14.26
C CYS A 68 14.29 0.62 -15.73
N LEU A 69 13.30 0.52 -16.62
CA LEU A 69 13.57 0.36 -18.06
C LEU A 69 14.20 1.61 -18.70
N ILE A 70 13.87 2.80 -18.23
CA ILE A 70 14.54 4.04 -18.67
C ILE A 70 16.03 4.00 -18.34
N ILE A 71 16.40 3.50 -17.15
CA ILE A 71 17.83 3.35 -16.78
C ILE A 71 18.56 2.44 -17.77
N PHE A 72 17.96 1.30 -18.15
CA PHE A 72 18.56 0.42 -19.15
C PHE A 72 18.61 1.03 -20.56
N ASP A 73 17.62 1.86 -20.92
CA ASP A 73 17.64 2.58 -22.20
C ASP A 73 18.74 3.68 -22.21
N LEU A 74 18.98 4.34 -21.08
CA LEU A 74 20.11 5.27 -20.92
C LEU A 74 21.46 4.56 -21.07
N PHE A 75 21.65 3.39 -20.44
CA PHE A 75 22.87 2.60 -20.66
C PHE A 75 23.09 2.24 -22.13
N ARG A 76 22.02 1.96 -22.86
CA ARG A 76 22.07 1.71 -24.30
C ARG A 76 22.57 2.91 -25.10
N LEU A 77 22.20 4.14 -24.69
CA LEU A 77 22.70 5.38 -25.34
C LEU A 77 24.21 5.54 -25.18
N PHE A 78 24.80 5.05 -24.08
CA PHE A 78 26.23 5.05 -23.81
C PHE A 78 26.97 3.80 -24.36
N ASN A 79 26.37 3.07 -25.31
CA ASN A 79 26.89 1.85 -25.88
C ASN A 79 27.11 0.67 -24.90
N PHE A 80 26.34 0.61 -23.80
CA PHE A 80 26.30 -0.51 -22.87
C PHE A 80 24.94 -1.23 -22.93
N PRO A 81 24.59 -1.92 -24.03
CA PRO A 81 23.29 -2.57 -24.16
C PRO A 81 23.18 -3.77 -23.23
N CYS A 82 22.15 -3.82 -22.39
CA CYS A 82 21.82 -4.98 -21.56
C CYS A 82 20.70 -5.80 -22.23
N LYS A 83 21.05 -6.96 -22.76
CA LYS A 83 20.11 -7.89 -23.41
C LYS A 83 18.99 -8.34 -22.46
N TYR A 84 19.30 -8.49 -21.18
CA TYR A 84 18.39 -8.99 -20.16
C TYR A 84 17.72 -7.87 -19.33
N GLY A 85 17.87 -6.61 -19.72
CA GLY A 85 17.38 -5.45 -18.96
C GLY A 85 15.90 -5.55 -18.57
N PHE A 86 15.03 -6.07 -19.43
CA PHE A 86 13.62 -6.27 -19.10
C PHE A 86 13.43 -7.31 -17.98
N TYR A 87 14.09 -8.45 -18.04
CA TYR A 87 13.97 -9.49 -17.02
C TYR A 87 14.58 -9.09 -15.68
N ILE A 88 15.69 -8.36 -15.73
CA ILE A 88 16.32 -7.79 -14.52
C ILE A 88 15.37 -6.78 -13.88
N SER A 89 14.80 -5.85 -14.67
CA SER A 89 13.80 -4.91 -14.18
C SER A 89 12.62 -5.62 -13.53
N LEU A 90 12.06 -6.62 -14.22
CA LEU A 90 10.93 -7.38 -13.71
C LEU A 90 11.25 -8.07 -12.38
N PHE A 91 12.40 -8.74 -12.29
CA PHE A 91 12.84 -9.41 -11.06
C PHE A 91 13.03 -8.42 -9.90
N LEU A 92 13.73 -7.30 -10.15
CA LEU A 92 13.96 -6.27 -9.14
C LEU A 92 12.64 -5.67 -8.63
N ILE A 93 11.73 -5.33 -9.55
CA ILE A 93 10.47 -4.71 -9.16
C ILE A 93 9.56 -5.69 -8.41
N LEU A 94 9.45 -6.93 -8.87
CA LEU A 94 8.69 -7.95 -8.14
C LEU A 94 9.28 -8.21 -6.75
N SER A 95 10.60 -8.26 -6.61
CA SER A 95 11.25 -8.41 -5.31
C SER A 95 10.98 -7.20 -4.40
N LEU A 96 11.07 -5.98 -4.93
CA LEU A 96 10.78 -4.75 -4.20
C LEU A 96 9.32 -4.69 -3.73
N LEU A 97 8.37 -5.02 -4.60
CA LEU A 97 6.95 -5.04 -4.26
C LEU A 97 6.62 -6.12 -3.23
N SER A 98 7.22 -7.31 -3.36
CA SER A 98 7.03 -8.40 -2.39
C SER A 98 7.57 -8.00 -1.01
N TYR A 99 8.74 -7.35 -0.97
CA TYR A 99 9.31 -6.85 0.27
C TYR A 99 8.48 -5.72 0.87
N GLY A 100 8.00 -4.78 0.04
CA GLY A 100 7.11 -3.70 0.47
C GLY A 100 5.80 -4.22 1.05
N TYR A 101 5.18 -5.20 0.37
CA TYR A 101 3.96 -5.84 0.86
C TYR A 101 4.19 -6.58 2.18
N TYR A 102 5.30 -7.30 2.32
CA TYR A 102 5.67 -7.95 3.57
C TYR A 102 5.79 -6.94 4.72
N ASN A 103 6.47 -5.80 4.51
CA ASN A 103 6.59 -4.76 5.53
C ASN A 103 5.24 -4.11 5.88
N TYR A 104 4.39 -3.90 4.87
CA TYR A 104 3.05 -3.37 5.06
C TYR A 104 2.21 -4.27 5.98
N GLN A 105 2.27 -5.59 5.77
CA GLN A 105 1.55 -6.57 6.59
C GLN A 105 2.12 -6.74 8.02
N HIS A 106 3.30 -6.16 8.28
CA HIS A 106 3.98 -6.26 9.59
C HIS A 106 4.29 -4.87 10.14
N PRO A 107 3.27 -4.08 10.54
CA PRO A 107 3.47 -2.78 11.13
C PRO A 107 4.27 -2.88 12.42
N LYS A 108 5.05 -1.83 12.72
CA LYS A 108 5.95 -1.79 13.89
C LYS A 108 5.64 -0.56 14.72
N THR A 109 5.79 -0.74 16.04
CA THR A 109 5.76 0.39 16.97
C THR A 109 7.19 0.94 17.13
N GLU A 110 7.37 2.23 16.91
CA GLU A 110 8.60 2.94 17.21
C GLU A 110 8.45 3.71 18.50
N VAL A 111 9.46 3.68 19.36
CA VAL A 111 9.43 4.32 20.68
C VAL A 111 10.41 5.48 20.70
N PHE A 112 9.92 6.66 21.02
CA PHE A 112 10.72 7.88 21.20
C PHE A 112 10.62 8.35 22.64
N ASN A 113 11.76 8.60 23.29
CA ASN A 113 11.82 9.19 24.61
C ASN A 113 12.07 10.70 24.48
N ILE A 114 11.08 11.51 24.85
CA ILE A 114 11.16 12.96 24.78
C ILE A 114 11.23 13.51 26.21
N VAL A 115 12.32 14.21 26.52
CA VAL A 115 12.48 14.87 27.82
C VAL A 115 12.05 16.34 27.69
N ILE A 116 11.03 16.71 28.46
CA ILE A 116 10.53 18.09 28.54
C ILE A 116 10.98 18.68 29.88
N ASN A 117 11.85 19.69 29.85
CA ASN A 117 12.33 20.41 31.02
C ASN A 117 11.26 21.38 31.54
N LYS A 118 10.13 20.82 32.02
CA LYS A 118 9.02 21.58 32.62
C LYS A 118 8.67 20.94 33.95
N GLN A 119 8.56 21.78 35.00
CA GLN A 119 8.08 21.27 36.28
C GLN A 119 6.62 20.85 36.14
N THR A 120 6.32 19.63 36.46
CA THR A 120 4.96 19.08 36.50
C THR A 120 4.43 19.18 37.94
N VAL A 121 3.20 19.65 38.09
CA VAL A 121 2.60 19.91 39.42
C VAL A 121 2.10 18.60 40.08
N HIS A 122 1.92 17.51 39.32
CA HIS A 122 1.18 16.36 39.83
C HIS A 122 1.69 14.96 39.50
N ASN A 123 2.70 14.73 38.63
CA ASN A 123 3.16 13.36 38.39
C ASN A 123 4.64 13.31 37.97
N GLU A 124 5.41 12.52 38.71
CA GLU A 124 6.79 12.17 38.35
C GLU A 124 6.88 11.03 37.32
N GLN A 125 5.72 10.47 36.93
CA GLN A 125 5.72 9.38 35.98
C GLN A 125 5.70 9.89 34.52
N PRO A 126 6.43 9.22 33.61
CA PRO A 126 6.41 9.58 32.21
C PRO A 126 5.02 9.38 31.61
N LEU A 127 4.52 10.39 30.88
CA LEU A 127 3.29 10.31 30.11
C LEU A 127 3.53 9.45 28.86
N LYS A 128 2.73 8.40 28.68
CA LYS A 128 2.81 7.53 27.52
C LYS A 128 1.80 7.95 26.46
N VAL A 129 2.31 8.53 25.41
CA VAL A 129 1.49 8.99 24.28
C VAL A 129 1.70 8.06 23.10
N VAL A 130 0.60 7.52 22.55
CA VAL A 130 0.64 6.82 21.25
C VAL A 130 0.11 7.79 20.20
N SER A 131 0.89 8.00 19.14
CA SER A 131 0.51 8.82 18.00
C SER A 131 0.36 7.94 16.75
N VAL A 132 -0.74 8.13 16.04
CA VAL A 132 -1.03 7.48 14.76
C VAL A 132 -1.56 8.51 13.77
N SER A 133 -1.16 8.43 12.51
CA SER A 133 -1.67 9.26 11.41
C SER A 133 -1.77 8.46 10.12
N ASP A 134 -2.44 9.02 9.12
CA ASP A 134 -2.50 8.47 7.77
C ASP A 134 -3.03 7.02 7.71
N VAL A 135 -4.04 6.72 8.51
CA VAL A 135 -4.64 5.37 8.58
C VAL A 135 -5.44 5.05 7.32
N HIS A 136 -6.07 6.07 6.70
CA HIS A 136 -6.82 5.95 5.45
C HIS A 136 -7.85 4.81 5.43
N LEU A 137 -8.69 4.77 6.48
CA LEU A 137 -9.76 3.78 6.57
C LEU A 137 -10.70 3.87 5.36
N GLY A 138 -10.99 2.75 4.75
CA GLY A 138 -11.81 2.70 3.55
C GLY A 138 -11.48 1.52 2.65
N TYR A 139 -11.30 1.78 1.35
CA TYR A 139 -10.91 0.75 0.41
C TYR A 139 -9.43 0.37 0.47
N GLY A 140 -8.58 1.19 1.10
CA GLY A 140 -7.15 0.92 1.27
C GLY A 140 -6.84 0.14 2.54
N THR A 141 -7.47 0.50 3.66
CA THR A 141 -7.30 -0.13 4.97
C THR A 141 -8.63 -0.74 5.39
N ASP A 142 -8.71 -2.05 5.48
CA ASP A 142 -9.92 -2.80 5.83
C ASP A 142 -10.13 -2.93 7.35
N LYS A 143 -11.26 -3.53 7.74
CA LYS A 143 -11.59 -3.78 9.14
C LYS A 143 -10.55 -4.66 9.85
N LYS A 144 -9.96 -5.62 9.16
CA LYS A 144 -8.97 -6.55 9.74
C LYS A 144 -7.67 -5.82 10.08
N GLU A 145 -7.23 -4.95 9.20
CA GLU A 145 -6.04 -4.12 9.43
C GLU A 145 -6.28 -3.11 10.55
N LEU A 146 -7.45 -2.46 10.55
CA LEU A 146 -7.85 -1.56 11.63
C LEU A 146 -7.82 -2.28 12.99
N LYS A 147 -8.36 -3.48 13.08
CA LYS A 147 -8.31 -4.30 14.30
C LYS A 147 -6.88 -4.55 14.77
N GLN A 148 -5.97 -4.89 13.86
CA GLN A 148 -4.55 -5.05 14.18
C GLN A 148 -3.94 -3.75 14.74
N TYR A 149 -4.27 -2.59 14.15
CA TYR A 149 -3.78 -1.30 14.66
C TYR A 149 -4.33 -0.97 16.05
N VAL A 150 -5.63 -1.22 16.28
CA VAL A 150 -6.27 -1.04 17.60
C VAL A 150 -5.61 -1.94 18.66
N GLU A 151 -5.37 -3.22 18.33
CA GLU A 151 -4.68 -4.15 19.22
C GLU A 151 -3.25 -3.68 19.54
N MET A 152 -2.50 -3.20 18.52
CA MET A 152 -1.14 -2.67 18.71
C MET A 152 -1.13 -1.42 19.60
N ILE A 153 -2.07 -0.49 19.40
CA ILE A 153 -2.21 0.73 20.21
C ILE A 153 -2.54 0.36 21.66
N ASN A 154 -3.54 -0.48 21.88
CA ASN A 154 -3.98 -0.90 23.21
C ASN A 154 -2.88 -1.70 23.95
N ALA A 155 -2.08 -2.49 23.24
CA ALA A 155 -0.94 -3.21 23.81
C ALA A 155 0.12 -2.27 24.41
N GLN A 156 0.19 -1.02 23.95
CA GLN A 156 1.07 -0.02 24.51
C GLN A 156 0.56 0.54 25.85
N GLN A 157 -0.70 0.33 26.23
CA GLN A 157 -1.33 0.92 27.42
C GLN A 157 -1.10 2.44 27.49
N PRO A 158 -1.54 3.20 26.49
CA PRO A 158 -1.28 4.64 26.45
C PRO A 158 -2.12 5.41 27.47
N ASP A 159 -1.56 6.51 27.99
CA ASP A 159 -2.30 7.52 28.76
C ASP A 159 -3.07 8.46 27.83
N LEU A 160 -2.61 8.60 26.58
CA LEU A 160 -3.22 9.45 25.57
C LEU A 160 -3.00 8.85 24.16
N ILE A 161 -4.04 8.89 23.35
CA ILE A 161 -3.96 8.52 21.93
C ILE A 161 -4.15 9.78 21.10
N LEU A 162 -3.20 10.07 20.21
CA LEU A 162 -3.27 11.18 19.26
C LEU A 162 -3.48 10.64 17.85
N ILE A 163 -4.53 11.10 17.18
CA ILE A 163 -4.80 10.80 15.78
C ILE A 163 -4.47 12.05 14.98
N GLY A 164 -3.36 12.01 14.23
CA GLY A 164 -2.73 13.16 13.57
C GLY A 164 -3.38 13.60 12.25
N GLY A 165 -4.51 13.00 11.86
CA GLY A 165 -5.22 13.29 10.60
C GLY A 165 -5.25 12.09 9.66
N ASP A 166 -5.88 12.28 8.50
CA ASP A 166 -6.08 11.30 7.44
C ASP A 166 -6.54 9.90 7.92
N LEU A 167 -7.48 9.96 8.92
CA LEU A 167 -8.06 8.74 9.49
C LEU A 167 -8.94 8.01 8.48
N ILE A 168 -9.70 8.76 7.69
CA ILE A 168 -10.68 8.25 6.72
C ILE A 168 -10.24 8.66 5.32
N ASP A 169 -10.25 7.71 4.38
CA ASP A 169 -10.00 7.95 2.97
C ASP A 169 -11.24 8.58 2.29
N ASN A 170 -11.23 8.64 0.97
CA ASN A 170 -12.23 9.31 0.11
C ASN A 170 -13.67 8.80 0.24
N SER A 171 -13.91 7.63 0.83
CA SER A 171 -15.24 7.04 0.96
C SER A 171 -15.50 6.51 2.36
N VAL A 172 -16.65 6.90 2.91
CA VAL A 172 -17.15 6.38 4.20
C VAL A 172 -17.96 5.09 4.06
N VAL A 173 -18.24 4.64 2.83
CA VAL A 173 -19.08 3.45 2.58
C VAL A 173 -18.50 2.20 3.23
N PRO A 174 -17.21 1.86 3.09
CA PRO A 174 -16.64 0.70 3.76
C PRO A 174 -16.74 0.77 5.29
N LEU A 175 -16.63 1.96 5.87
CA LEU A 175 -16.71 2.16 7.32
C LEU A 175 -18.06 1.70 7.87
N TYR A 176 -19.14 2.01 7.16
CA TYR A 176 -20.50 1.62 7.58
C TYR A 176 -20.78 0.15 7.25
N GLU A 177 -20.43 -0.32 6.06
CA GLU A 177 -20.71 -1.68 5.64
C GLU A 177 -19.92 -2.73 6.44
N GLU A 178 -18.67 -2.44 6.77
CA GLU A 178 -17.81 -3.32 7.57
C GLU A 178 -17.86 -3.02 9.06
N LYS A 179 -18.63 -2.00 9.47
CA LYS A 179 -18.76 -1.58 10.88
C LYS A 179 -17.42 -1.25 11.53
N MET A 180 -16.56 -0.56 10.83
CA MET A 180 -15.20 -0.21 11.32
C MET A 180 -15.24 0.70 12.55
N MET A 181 -16.31 1.46 12.74
CA MET A 181 -16.48 2.30 13.93
C MET A 181 -16.57 1.50 15.23
N GLU A 182 -17.03 0.24 15.18
CA GLU A 182 -17.02 -0.66 16.33
C GLU A 182 -15.60 -0.99 16.77
N GLU A 183 -14.68 -1.20 15.83
CA GLU A 183 -13.27 -1.44 16.12
C GLU A 183 -12.57 -0.18 16.68
N LEU A 184 -12.86 0.99 16.12
CA LEU A 184 -12.32 2.25 16.67
C LEU A 184 -12.77 2.50 18.10
N ALA A 185 -13.99 2.08 18.45
CA ALA A 185 -14.51 2.21 19.83
C ALA A 185 -13.79 1.29 20.84
N GLU A 186 -13.02 0.31 20.38
CA GLU A 186 -12.19 -0.55 21.23
C GLU A 186 -10.85 0.11 21.66
N LEU A 187 -10.52 1.31 21.16
CA LEU A 187 -9.35 2.07 21.62
C LEU A 187 -9.49 2.42 23.11
N LYS A 188 -8.41 2.21 23.86
CA LYS A 188 -8.36 2.38 25.31
C LYS A 188 -7.28 3.39 25.70
N ALA A 189 -7.72 4.50 26.28
CA ALA A 189 -6.92 5.45 27.04
C ALA A 189 -7.78 5.98 28.20
N PRO A 190 -7.19 6.32 29.36
CA PRO A 190 -7.92 6.87 30.51
C PRO A 190 -8.68 8.16 30.19
#